data_5a2305a6145c02f04e3c561f8902084a
#
_entry.id   5a2305a6145c02f04e3c561f8902084a
#
_cell.length_a   1.000
_cell.length_b   1.000
_cell.length_c   1.000
_cell.angle_alpha   90.00
_cell.angle_beta   90.00
_cell.angle_gamma   90.00
#
_symmetry.space_group_name_H-M   'P 1'
#
loop_
_entity.id
_entity.type
_entity.pdbx_description
1 polymer ?
#
loop_
_entity_poly.entity_id
_entity_poly.type
_entity_poly.pdbx_seq_one_letter_code
_entity_poly.pdbx_strand_id
1 'polypeptide(L)'
;MTSPTTIHPSADVHSATIGEATRVWQFVVVLPQARIGRDCNICAHVLIENDVVIGDRVTVKSGVQLWDGLRVEDDVFIGPNVTFSNDKFPRSRHYLSAPLSTRIAAGASLGAGSTILPGLTIGQNAMVGAGAVVTRSVPANAIVVGNPARIVGYVDAERPAPEAVPRAGDAPLQVEHVPFELRDCVASAVE
;
A
#
# COMPACT_ATOMS: atom_id res chain seq x y z
N MET A 1 -21.06 -22.26 -9.82
CA MET A 1 -21.60 -21.83 -8.52
C MET A 1 -20.64 -20.82 -7.96
N THR A 2 -21.09 -19.59 -7.72
CA THR A 2 -20.26 -18.53 -7.10
C THR A 2 -20.11 -18.83 -5.61
N SER A 3 -18.88 -18.69 -5.10
CA SER A 3 -18.62 -18.90 -3.66
C SER A 3 -19.19 -17.73 -2.86
N PRO A 4 -19.76 -17.97 -1.66
CA PRO A 4 -20.26 -16.88 -0.83
C PRO A 4 -19.11 -15.99 -0.33
N THR A 5 -19.44 -14.74 -0.02
CA THR A 5 -18.54 -13.83 0.70
C THR A 5 -18.25 -14.40 2.09
N THR A 6 -16.99 -14.36 2.51
CA THR A 6 -16.55 -14.85 3.82
C THR A 6 -16.06 -13.68 4.65
N ILE A 7 -16.71 -13.39 5.78
CA ILE A 7 -16.31 -12.34 6.71
C ILE A 7 -15.94 -13.01 8.04
N HIS A 8 -14.70 -12.74 8.50
CA HIS A 8 -14.25 -13.29 9.77
C HIS A 8 -15.04 -12.69 10.96
N PRO A 9 -15.43 -13.46 11.96
CA PRO A 9 -16.25 -12.96 13.08
C PRO A 9 -15.64 -11.79 13.88
N SER A 10 -14.32 -11.63 13.85
CA SER A 10 -13.61 -10.50 14.48
C SER A 10 -13.44 -9.29 13.56
N ALA A 11 -14.01 -9.28 12.36
CA ALA A 11 -14.04 -8.11 11.49
C ALA A 11 -15.25 -7.23 11.83
N ASP A 12 -15.06 -5.92 11.76
CA ASP A 12 -16.09 -4.91 11.98
C ASP A 12 -16.54 -4.34 10.64
N VAL A 13 -17.57 -4.95 10.04
CA VAL A 13 -18.00 -4.67 8.66
C VAL A 13 -19.39 -4.08 8.63
N HIS A 14 -19.51 -2.84 8.23
CA HIS A 14 -20.77 -2.10 8.14
C HIS A 14 -21.26 -1.91 6.69
N SER A 15 -20.42 -2.14 5.67
CA SER A 15 -20.82 -2.04 4.28
C SER A 15 -21.71 -3.22 3.87
N ALA A 16 -22.81 -2.90 3.16
CA ALA A 16 -23.67 -3.89 2.49
C ALA A 16 -23.21 -4.22 1.06
N THR A 17 -22.18 -3.54 0.54
CA THR A 17 -21.73 -3.66 -0.85
C THR A 17 -20.38 -4.37 -0.91
N ILE A 18 -20.39 -5.69 -0.69
CA ILE A 18 -19.23 -6.58 -0.80
C ILE A 18 -19.58 -7.70 -1.78
N GLY A 19 -18.80 -7.83 -2.84
CA GLY A 19 -19.02 -8.81 -3.90
C GLY A 19 -18.79 -10.25 -3.46
N GLU A 20 -19.38 -11.17 -4.21
CA GLU A 20 -19.27 -12.61 -3.98
C GLU A 20 -17.80 -13.10 -3.97
N ALA A 21 -17.53 -14.20 -3.30
CA ALA A 21 -16.21 -14.81 -3.16
C ALA A 21 -15.15 -13.94 -2.46
N THR A 22 -15.49 -12.72 -2.05
CA THR A 22 -14.57 -11.84 -1.30
C THR A 22 -14.36 -12.39 0.11
N ARG A 23 -13.10 -12.33 0.57
CA ARG A 23 -12.68 -12.76 1.91
C ARG A 23 -12.22 -11.55 2.72
N VAL A 24 -12.85 -11.37 3.88
CA VAL A 24 -12.51 -10.33 4.86
C VAL A 24 -11.96 -11.01 6.11
N TRP A 25 -10.71 -10.74 6.42
CA TRP A 25 -9.99 -11.40 7.51
C TRP A 25 -10.18 -10.68 8.86
N GLN A 26 -9.48 -11.18 9.89
CA GLN A 26 -9.60 -10.69 11.27
C GLN A 26 -9.25 -9.20 11.39
N PHE A 27 -9.98 -8.49 12.25
CA PHE A 27 -9.71 -7.10 12.63
C PHE A 27 -9.70 -6.12 11.44
N VAL A 28 -10.37 -6.48 10.36
CA VAL A 28 -10.67 -5.55 9.28
C VAL A 28 -11.83 -4.67 9.70
N VAL A 29 -11.73 -3.37 9.40
CA VAL A 29 -12.82 -2.40 9.60
C VAL A 29 -13.27 -1.89 8.23
N VAL A 30 -14.57 -2.01 7.92
CA VAL A 30 -15.17 -1.51 6.67
C VAL A 30 -16.32 -0.58 7.01
N LEU A 31 -16.20 0.69 6.65
CA LEU A 31 -17.23 1.69 6.92
C LEU A 31 -18.45 1.54 5.96
N PRO A 32 -19.64 2.08 6.33
CA PRO A 32 -20.91 1.74 5.70
C PRO A 32 -21.03 1.98 4.20
N GLN A 33 -20.36 3.00 3.66
CA GLN A 33 -20.50 3.40 2.24
C GLN A 33 -19.39 2.85 1.33
N ALA A 34 -18.38 2.18 1.90
CA ALA A 34 -17.32 1.52 1.13
C ALA A 34 -17.92 0.48 0.17
N ARG A 35 -17.32 0.33 -1.00
CA ARG A 35 -17.73 -0.65 -2.00
C ARG A 35 -16.55 -1.56 -2.33
N ILE A 36 -16.75 -2.86 -2.24
CA ILE A 36 -15.75 -3.87 -2.51
C ILE A 36 -16.30 -4.83 -3.56
N GLY A 37 -15.55 -5.04 -4.62
CA GLY A 37 -15.90 -5.98 -5.69
C GLY A 37 -15.86 -7.43 -5.25
N ARG A 38 -15.98 -8.33 -6.21
CA ARG A 38 -15.97 -9.78 -5.99
C ARG A 38 -14.55 -10.35 -6.02
N ASP A 39 -14.42 -11.53 -5.41
CA ASP A 39 -13.16 -12.31 -5.37
C ASP A 39 -11.97 -11.52 -4.84
N CYS A 40 -12.22 -10.60 -3.91
CA CYS A 40 -11.18 -9.83 -3.24
C CYS A 40 -10.64 -10.55 -2.00
N ASN A 41 -9.39 -10.24 -1.65
CA ASN A 41 -8.74 -10.73 -0.44
C ASN A 41 -8.32 -9.54 0.44
N ILE A 42 -9.11 -9.23 1.46
CA ILE A 42 -8.88 -8.12 2.40
C ILE A 42 -8.27 -8.69 3.67
N CYS A 43 -6.95 -8.58 3.78
CA CYS A 43 -6.18 -9.18 4.88
C CYS A 43 -6.37 -8.46 6.22
N ALA A 44 -5.91 -9.09 7.29
CA ALA A 44 -6.13 -8.61 8.66
C ALA A 44 -5.60 -7.17 8.90
N HIS A 45 -6.29 -6.42 9.79
CA HIS A 45 -5.93 -5.05 10.17
C HIS A 45 -5.98 -4.02 9.03
N VAL A 46 -6.82 -4.24 8.02
CA VAL A 46 -7.12 -3.26 6.97
C VAL A 46 -8.27 -2.37 7.44
N LEU A 47 -8.15 -1.05 7.23
CA LEU A 47 -9.24 -0.09 7.39
C LEU A 47 -9.68 0.39 6.00
N ILE A 48 -11.00 0.43 5.76
CA ILE A 48 -11.61 0.93 4.53
C ILE A 48 -12.66 1.98 4.88
N GLU A 49 -12.39 3.23 4.51
CA GLU A 49 -13.29 4.37 4.76
C GLU A 49 -14.48 4.41 3.78
N ASN A 50 -15.42 5.33 4.05
CA ASN A 50 -16.71 5.40 3.37
C ASN A 50 -16.62 5.64 1.86
N ASP A 51 -15.79 6.62 1.43
CA ASP A 51 -15.64 6.97 0.01
C ASP A 51 -14.49 6.19 -0.65
N VAL A 52 -14.42 4.88 -0.39
CA VAL A 52 -13.48 3.96 -1.02
C VAL A 52 -14.23 3.02 -1.95
N VAL A 53 -13.71 2.86 -3.17
CA VAL A 53 -14.21 1.89 -4.15
C VAL A 53 -13.08 0.95 -4.55
N ILE A 54 -13.33 -0.34 -4.39
CA ILE A 54 -12.41 -1.43 -4.74
C ILE A 54 -13.08 -2.30 -5.79
N GLY A 55 -12.40 -2.52 -6.91
CA GLY A 55 -12.83 -3.39 -8.00
C GLY A 55 -12.78 -4.88 -7.66
N ASP A 56 -12.80 -5.71 -8.68
CA ASP A 56 -12.80 -7.17 -8.55
C ASP A 56 -11.38 -7.74 -8.42
N ARG A 57 -11.22 -8.89 -7.75
CA ARG A 57 -9.96 -9.65 -7.63
C ARG A 57 -8.80 -8.88 -7.02
N VAL A 58 -9.10 -7.87 -6.22
CA VAL A 58 -8.09 -7.05 -5.54
C VAL A 58 -7.58 -7.77 -4.29
N THR A 59 -6.27 -7.72 -4.09
CA THR A 59 -5.64 -8.16 -2.84
C THR A 59 -5.12 -6.97 -2.06
N VAL A 60 -5.64 -6.77 -0.84
CA VAL A 60 -5.13 -5.78 0.12
C VAL A 60 -4.48 -6.52 1.27
N LYS A 61 -3.17 -6.39 1.40
CA LYS A 61 -2.40 -7.04 2.46
C LYS A 61 -2.53 -6.29 3.79
N SER A 62 -2.10 -6.97 4.85
CA SER A 62 -2.30 -6.49 6.24
C SER A 62 -1.69 -5.12 6.53
N GLY A 63 -2.34 -4.36 7.40
CA GLY A 63 -1.86 -3.07 7.92
C GLY A 63 -2.06 -1.89 6.96
N VAL A 64 -2.85 -2.05 5.91
CA VAL A 64 -3.17 -0.99 4.95
C VAL A 64 -4.40 -0.22 5.40
N GLN A 65 -4.33 1.12 5.36
CA GLN A 65 -5.48 2.01 5.55
C GLN A 65 -5.86 2.66 4.23
N LEU A 66 -7.12 2.47 3.82
CA LEU A 66 -7.69 3.02 2.59
C LEU A 66 -8.60 4.19 2.96
N TRP A 67 -8.11 5.40 2.72
CA TRP A 67 -8.77 6.65 3.08
C TRP A 67 -9.77 7.09 2.01
N ASP A 68 -10.73 7.93 2.41
CA ASP A 68 -11.72 8.53 1.50
C ASP A 68 -11.07 9.14 0.25
N GLY A 69 -11.73 8.96 -0.90
CA GLY A 69 -11.24 9.40 -2.21
C GLY A 69 -10.42 8.36 -2.97
N LEU A 70 -10.13 7.20 -2.39
CA LEU A 70 -9.35 6.15 -3.07
C LEU A 70 -10.24 5.32 -4.02
N ARG A 71 -9.73 5.09 -5.22
CA ARG A 71 -10.33 4.26 -6.26
C ARG A 71 -9.33 3.20 -6.70
N VAL A 72 -9.63 1.95 -6.42
CA VAL A 72 -8.81 0.78 -6.76
C VAL A 72 -9.56 -0.02 -7.81
N GLU A 73 -8.95 -0.20 -8.97
CA GLU A 73 -9.53 -0.98 -10.06
C GLU A 73 -9.26 -2.47 -9.90
N ASP A 74 -9.68 -3.26 -10.89
CA ASP A 74 -9.57 -4.72 -10.87
C ASP A 74 -8.13 -5.22 -10.84
N ASP A 75 -7.93 -6.42 -10.31
CA ASP A 75 -6.65 -7.16 -10.32
C ASP A 75 -5.47 -6.44 -9.64
N VAL A 76 -5.73 -5.44 -8.81
CA VAL A 76 -4.68 -4.68 -8.10
C VAL A 76 -4.15 -5.48 -6.90
N PHE A 77 -2.83 -5.42 -6.72
CA PHE A 77 -2.16 -5.92 -5.53
C PHE A 77 -1.62 -4.76 -4.68
N ILE A 78 -2.06 -4.68 -3.43
CA ILE A 78 -1.57 -3.72 -2.43
C ILE A 78 -0.80 -4.50 -1.37
N GLY A 79 0.51 -4.31 -1.33
CA GLY A 79 1.44 -4.97 -0.42
C GLY A 79 1.22 -4.58 1.05
N PRO A 80 1.81 -5.32 2.01
CA PRO A 80 1.63 -5.04 3.43
C PRO A 80 2.19 -3.66 3.79
N ASN A 81 1.47 -2.98 4.69
CA ASN A 81 1.84 -1.66 5.20
C ASN A 81 2.06 -0.59 4.12
N VAL A 82 1.43 -0.74 2.95
CA VAL A 82 1.36 0.37 1.99
C VAL A 82 0.60 1.51 2.63
N THR A 83 1.16 2.72 2.54
CA THR A 83 0.60 3.92 3.15
C THR A 83 0.00 4.83 2.07
N PHE A 84 -1.27 5.17 2.21
CA PHE A 84 -1.93 6.20 1.43
C PHE A 84 -2.11 7.46 2.27
N SER A 85 -2.23 8.61 1.63
CA SER A 85 -2.64 9.86 2.24
C SER A 85 -3.71 10.51 1.36
N ASN A 86 -4.67 11.20 1.97
CA ASN A 86 -5.74 11.92 1.25
C ASN A 86 -5.64 13.45 1.41
N ASP A 87 -4.67 13.94 2.18
CA ASP A 87 -4.38 15.36 2.36
C ASP A 87 -2.90 15.65 2.11
N LYS A 88 -2.60 16.71 1.33
CA LYS A 88 -1.23 17.19 1.05
C LYS A 88 -0.66 18.06 2.18
N PHE A 89 -1.52 18.71 2.93
CA PHE A 89 -1.14 19.69 3.96
C PHE A 89 -1.92 19.49 5.25
N PRO A 90 -1.84 18.29 5.86
CA PRO A 90 -2.66 17.92 7.00
C PRO A 90 -2.41 18.85 8.20
N ARG A 91 -3.48 19.24 8.88
CA ARG A 91 -3.45 19.99 10.14
C ARG A 91 -4.48 19.39 11.09
N SER A 92 -4.14 19.34 12.37
CA SER A 92 -5.06 18.86 13.39
C SER A 92 -6.36 19.66 13.37
N ARG A 93 -7.50 18.95 13.36
CA ARG A 93 -8.85 19.50 13.34
C ARG A 93 -9.19 20.36 12.10
N HIS A 94 -8.40 20.27 11.05
CA HIS A 94 -8.68 20.87 9.76
C HIS A 94 -9.07 19.77 8.79
N TYR A 95 -10.35 19.70 8.45
CA TYR A 95 -10.88 18.66 7.57
C TYR A 95 -11.10 19.22 6.18
N LEU A 96 -10.68 18.50 5.17
CA LEU A 96 -10.94 18.85 3.78
C LEU A 96 -12.44 18.71 3.49
N SER A 97 -13.00 19.66 2.77
CA SER A 97 -14.38 19.56 2.26
C SER A 97 -14.56 18.46 1.22
N ALA A 98 -13.49 18.15 0.49
CA ALA A 98 -13.40 17.02 -0.43
C ALA A 98 -11.98 16.46 -0.43
N PRO A 99 -11.81 15.15 -0.16
CA PRO A 99 -10.50 14.50 -0.25
C PRO A 99 -10.02 14.47 -1.70
N LEU A 100 -8.69 14.44 -1.89
CA LEU A 100 -8.10 14.27 -3.22
C LEU A 100 -8.30 12.84 -3.68
N SER A 101 -8.84 12.67 -4.89
CA SER A 101 -9.03 11.34 -5.47
C SER A 101 -7.69 10.76 -5.91
N THR A 102 -7.34 9.60 -5.36
CA THR A 102 -6.19 8.79 -5.77
C THR A 102 -6.71 7.55 -6.50
N ARG A 103 -6.13 7.24 -7.66
CA ARG A 103 -6.55 6.10 -8.49
C ARG A 103 -5.42 5.10 -8.66
N ILE A 104 -5.73 3.85 -8.41
CA ILE A 104 -4.86 2.70 -8.68
C ILE A 104 -5.51 1.92 -9.81
N ALA A 105 -4.92 2.00 -11.01
CA ALA A 105 -5.49 1.41 -12.21
C ALA A 105 -5.28 -0.12 -12.25
N ALA A 106 -6.06 -0.79 -13.08
CA ALA A 106 -6.14 -2.24 -13.15
C ALA A 106 -4.77 -2.92 -13.29
N GLY A 107 -4.58 -4.03 -12.57
CA GLY A 107 -3.36 -4.81 -12.61
C GLY A 107 -2.14 -4.16 -11.95
N ALA A 108 -2.25 -2.97 -11.39
CA ALA A 108 -1.12 -2.33 -10.71
C ALA A 108 -0.72 -3.08 -9.44
N SER A 109 0.57 -3.01 -9.10
CA SER A 109 1.15 -3.68 -7.93
C SER A 109 1.93 -2.70 -7.07
N LEU A 110 1.55 -2.58 -5.80
CA LEU A 110 2.20 -1.71 -4.83
C LEU A 110 3.03 -2.55 -3.87
N GLY A 111 4.34 -2.33 -3.85
CA GLY A 111 5.28 -3.03 -2.99
C GLY A 111 5.12 -2.68 -1.52
N ALA A 112 5.52 -3.62 -0.64
CA ALA A 112 5.43 -3.47 0.81
C ALA A 112 6.02 -2.15 1.32
N GLY A 113 5.31 -1.47 2.22
CA GLY A 113 5.78 -0.24 2.86
C GLY A 113 5.95 0.96 1.92
N SER A 114 5.46 0.88 0.67
CA SER A 114 5.47 2.05 -0.21
C SER A 114 4.48 3.11 0.26
N THR A 115 4.77 4.38 -0.04
CA THR A 115 3.92 5.53 0.31
C THR A 115 3.41 6.20 -0.96
N ILE A 116 2.10 6.37 -1.06
CA ILE A 116 1.43 7.00 -2.19
C ILE A 116 0.85 8.34 -1.74
N LEU A 117 1.36 9.44 -2.28
CA LEU A 117 0.83 10.77 -1.97
C LEU A 117 -0.55 10.98 -2.61
N PRO A 118 -1.36 11.91 -2.08
CA PRO A 118 -2.75 12.09 -2.51
C PRO A 118 -2.89 12.74 -3.88
N GLY A 119 -3.98 12.40 -4.58
CA GLY A 119 -4.33 12.99 -5.87
C GLY A 119 -3.51 12.44 -7.04
N LEU A 120 -2.93 11.25 -6.91
CA LEU A 120 -2.11 10.62 -7.94
C LEU A 120 -2.86 9.49 -8.65
N THR A 121 -2.40 9.19 -9.86
CA THR A 121 -2.79 7.97 -10.57
C THR A 121 -1.59 7.03 -10.69
N ILE A 122 -1.74 5.80 -10.24
CA ILE A 122 -0.85 4.69 -10.56
C ILE A 122 -1.43 4.00 -11.79
N GLY A 123 -0.70 4.04 -12.89
CA GLY A 123 -1.17 3.54 -14.19
C GLY A 123 -1.36 2.04 -14.23
N GLN A 124 -2.09 1.58 -15.25
CA GLN A 124 -2.39 0.17 -15.48
C GLN A 124 -1.10 -0.67 -15.51
N ASN A 125 -1.10 -1.83 -14.84
CA ASN A 125 0.03 -2.75 -14.72
C ASN A 125 1.32 -2.12 -14.16
N ALA A 126 1.29 -0.89 -13.64
CA ALA A 126 2.48 -0.28 -13.05
C ALA A 126 2.91 -1.02 -11.79
N MET A 127 4.21 -1.02 -11.54
CA MET A 127 4.81 -1.61 -10.35
C MET A 127 5.51 -0.56 -9.51
N VAL A 128 5.09 -0.43 -8.25
CA VAL A 128 5.75 0.40 -7.25
C VAL A 128 6.60 -0.50 -6.36
N GLY A 129 7.90 -0.26 -6.33
CA GLY A 129 8.84 -1.02 -5.52
C GLY A 129 8.60 -0.86 -4.02
N ALA A 130 9.00 -1.85 -3.24
CA ALA A 130 8.88 -1.79 -1.77
C ALA A 130 9.62 -0.57 -1.21
N GLY A 131 9.01 0.11 -0.21
CA GLY A 131 9.56 1.30 0.43
C GLY A 131 9.63 2.56 -0.46
N ALA A 132 9.13 2.52 -1.69
CA ALA A 132 9.15 3.68 -2.57
C ALA A 132 8.17 4.77 -2.10
N VAL A 133 8.54 6.05 -2.27
CA VAL A 133 7.67 7.20 -2.01
C VAL A 133 7.24 7.83 -3.33
N VAL A 134 5.99 7.58 -3.72
CA VAL A 134 5.42 8.05 -4.98
C VAL A 134 4.87 9.46 -4.80
N THR A 135 5.52 10.43 -5.42
CA THR A 135 5.21 11.86 -5.34
C THR A 135 4.58 12.43 -6.60
N ARG A 136 4.47 11.62 -7.67
CA ARG A 136 3.89 11.97 -8.97
C ARG A 136 3.17 10.77 -9.55
N SER A 137 2.21 11.00 -10.43
CA SER A 137 1.52 9.92 -11.13
C SER A 137 2.50 9.03 -11.90
N VAL A 138 2.24 7.74 -11.89
CA VAL A 138 3.06 6.70 -12.52
C VAL A 138 2.40 6.27 -13.83
N PRO A 139 3.11 6.30 -14.96
CA PRO A 139 2.57 5.82 -16.24
C PRO A 139 2.20 4.33 -16.21
N ALA A 140 1.34 3.91 -17.15
CA ALA A 140 1.03 2.49 -17.33
C ALA A 140 2.31 1.68 -17.60
N ASN A 141 2.36 0.46 -17.09
CA ASN A 141 3.47 -0.50 -17.19
C ASN A 141 4.81 -0.01 -16.61
N ALA A 142 4.89 1.19 -16.03
CA ALA A 142 6.15 1.69 -15.47
C ALA A 142 6.50 0.99 -14.15
N ILE A 143 7.79 0.71 -13.96
CA ILE A 143 8.37 0.23 -12.70
C ILE A 143 9.05 1.42 -12.03
N VAL A 144 8.61 1.75 -10.81
CA VAL A 144 9.16 2.88 -10.04
C VAL A 144 9.72 2.40 -8.70
N VAL A 145 10.85 2.96 -8.29
CA VAL A 145 11.52 2.66 -7.03
C VAL A 145 12.13 3.90 -6.39
N GLY A 146 12.37 3.87 -5.10
CA GLY A 146 13.14 4.86 -4.35
C GLY A 146 12.30 5.97 -3.71
N ASN A 147 12.97 6.91 -3.05
CA ASN A 147 12.40 8.08 -2.39
C ASN A 147 13.17 9.35 -2.81
N PRO A 148 12.54 10.26 -3.61
CA PRO A 148 11.25 10.08 -4.28
C PRO A 148 11.34 9.02 -5.40
N ALA A 149 10.22 8.35 -5.69
CA ALA A 149 10.17 7.28 -6.69
C ALA A 149 10.55 7.77 -8.09
N ARG A 150 11.35 6.94 -8.81
CA ARG A 150 11.79 7.19 -10.20
C ARG A 150 11.52 5.97 -11.04
N ILE A 151 11.21 6.18 -12.32
CA ILE A 151 11.04 5.10 -13.29
C ILE A 151 12.41 4.45 -13.52
N VAL A 152 12.47 3.13 -13.35
CA VAL A 152 13.66 2.30 -13.58
C VAL A 152 13.46 1.32 -14.73
N GLY A 153 12.25 1.23 -15.30
CA GLY A 153 11.91 0.34 -16.40
C GLY A 153 10.41 0.24 -16.61
N TYR A 154 10.02 -0.71 -17.46
CA TYR A 154 8.64 -1.03 -17.78
C TYR A 154 8.43 -2.54 -17.75
N VAL A 155 7.24 -2.99 -17.39
CA VAL A 155 6.91 -4.41 -17.18
C VAL A 155 7.12 -5.24 -18.45
N ASP A 156 6.80 -4.71 -19.62
CA ASP A 156 6.84 -5.42 -20.90
C ASP A 156 8.11 -5.11 -21.75
N ALA A 157 9.04 -4.31 -21.21
CA ALA A 157 10.34 -4.13 -21.87
C ALA A 157 11.11 -5.46 -21.80
N GLU A 158 11.63 -5.94 -22.94
CA GLU A 158 12.60 -7.04 -22.93
C GLU A 158 13.66 -6.72 -21.87
N ARG A 159 13.63 -7.44 -20.78
CA ARG A 159 14.67 -7.30 -19.76
C ARG A 159 15.95 -7.80 -20.40
N PRO A 160 16.98 -6.94 -20.60
CA PRO A 160 18.29 -7.51 -20.85
C PRO A 160 18.56 -8.50 -19.72
N ALA A 161 19.06 -9.70 -20.08
CA ALA A 161 19.44 -10.68 -19.07
C ALA A 161 20.19 -9.94 -17.97
N PRO A 162 19.82 -10.11 -16.69
CA PRO A 162 20.50 -9.38 -15.63
C PRO A 162 21.97 -9.73 -15.76
N GLU A 163 22.79 -8.75 -16.18
CA GLU A 163 24.21 -8.81 -15.84
C GLU A 163 24.24 -9.13 -14.36
N ALA A 164 24.98 -10.18 -14.00
CA ALA A 164 25.12 -10.58 -12.61
C ALA A 164 25.80 -9.42 -11.86
N VAL A 165 25.01 -8.42 -11.52
CA VAL A 165 25.40 -7.43 -10.55
C VAL A 165 25.50 -8.22 -9.25
N PRO A 166 26.69 -8.34 -8.63
CA PRO A 166 26.82 -8.93 -7.30
C PRO A 166 25.76 -8.23 -6.45
N ARG A 167 24.82 -8.97 -5.89
CA ARG A 167 23.83 -8.39 -4.97
C ARG A 167 24.63 -7.78 -3.85
N ALA A 168 24.41 -6.50 -3.59
CA ALA A 168 24.89 -5.88 -2.35
C ALA A 168 24.27 -6.68 -1.19
N GLY A 169 24.93 -7.72 -0.73
CA GLY A 169 24.41 -8.70 0.22
C GLY A 169 25.06 -10.07 0.10
N ASP A 170 25.75 -10.36 -0.98
CA ASP A 170 26.55 -11.60 -1.11
C ASP A 170 27.87 -11.53 -0.34
N ALA A 171 28.30 -10.34 0.09
CA ALA A 171 29.31 -10.19 1.12
C ALA A 171 28.61 -10.21 2.49
N PRO A 172 29.06 -11.04 3.45
CA PRO A 172 28.53 -10.97 4.80
C PRO A 172 28.68 -9.52 5.29
N LEU A 173 27.59 -8.96 5.85
CA LEU A 173 27.65 -7.67 6.53
C LEU A 173 28.82 -7.74 7.51
N GLN A 174 29.93 -7.10 7.17
CA GLN A 174 31.01 -6.88 8.12
C GLN A 174 30.44 -5.88 9.12
N VAL A 175 29.98 -6.40 10.25
CA VAL A 175 29.71 -5.59 11.42
C VAL A 175 31.07 -5.12 11.87
N GLU A 176 31.50 -3.92 11.46
CA GLU A 176 32.53 -3.23 12.19
C GLU A 176 32.01 -3.12 13.62
N HIS A 177 32.68 -3.82 14.51
CA HIS A 177 32.38 -3.79 15.92
C HIS A 177 32.76 -2.38 16.43
N VAL A 178 31.80 -1.45 16.29
CA VAL A 178 31.90 -0.16 16.98
C VAL A 178 31.66 -0.50 18.46
N PRO A 179 32.67 -0.35 19.35
CA PRO A 179 32.46 -0.58 20.76
C PRO A 179 31.39 0.41 21.23
N PHE A 180 30.22 -0.08 21.59
CA PHE A 180 29.19 0.73 22.22
C PHE A 180 29.63 0.95 23.69
N GLU A 181 30.37 2.03 23.92
CA GLU A 181 30.71 2.46 25.29
C GLU A 181 29.46 3.05 25.95
N LEU A 182 28.80 2.25 26.77
CA LEU A 182 27.60 2.61 27.57
C LEU A 182 27.90 3.64 28.67
N ARG A 183 29.06 4.31 28.66
CA ARG A 183 29.51 5.15 29.78
C ARG A 183 28.96 6.59 29.76
N ASP A 184 28.49 7.08 28.63
CA ASP A 184 28.12 8.49 28.52
C ASP A 184 26.63 8.82 28.66
N CYS A 185 25.75 7.81 28.82
CA CYS A 185 24.34 8.05 28.97
C CYS A 185 23.78 8.17 30.39
N VAL A 186 24.63 8.02 31.43
CA VAL A 186 24.13 8.01 32.83
C VAL A 186 24.59 9.24 33.65
N ALA A 187 25.40 10.12 33.09
CA ALA A 187 25.98 11.24 33.84
C ALA A 187 25.21 12.58 33.83
N SER A 188 24.04 12.66 33.17
CA SER A 188 23.28 13.92 33.08
C SER A 188 21.86 13.88 33.68
N ALA A 189 21.56 12.92 34.56
CA ALA A 189 20.24 12.81 35.16
C ALA A 189 20.23 12.93 36.70
N VAL A 190 21.27 13.51 37.29
CA VAL A 190 21.25 13.86 38.72
C VAL A 190 21.97 15.21 38.91
N GLU A 191 21.25 16.30 38.77
CA GLU A 191 21.38 17.56 39.51
C GLU A 191 20.02 18.30 39.47
#